data_d564e3afff972b5fd35fce334830e41e
#
_entry.id   d564e3afff972b5fd35fce334830e41e
#
_cell.length_a   1.000
_cell.length_b   1.000
_cell.length_c   1.000
_cell.angle_alpha   90.00
_cell.angle_beta   90.00
_cell.angle_gamma   90.00
#
_symmetry.space_group_name_H-M   'P 1'
#
loop_
_entity.id
_entity.type
_entity.pdbx_description
1 polymer ?
#
loop_
_entity_poly.entity_id
_entity_poly.type
_entity_poly.pdbx_seq_one_letter_code
_entity_poly.pdbx_strand_id
1 'polypeptide(L)'
;EDNDICIKQFNDLKNEWNNAGSAGRKTDNKLWEKFNKSADRFFTAKKEVIDSEISSANELMTKLKDNQITINEANNELQNLKNISKTKEFSSLKKEILSKKEEQNLEQKKLKIDSYLNLLDLYTKGEIENSNTPSTIKNKINTEGVSKSNIDNLQYACIKLELMAGLDSLKKDSDIRQSIQLEMLTNKFKKSSNNLDSLDDLIVHFFNNISKKPATAEKNLWKRISVSIEKLLS
;
A
#
# COMPACT_ATOMS: atom_id res chain seq x y z
N GLU A 1 -31.54 0.60 -5.10
CA GLU A 1 -32.60 1.51 -4.59
C GLU A 1 -34.00 0.90 -4.80
N ASP A 2 -34.30 0.31 -5.97
CA ASP A 2 -35.63 -0.28 -6.25
C ASP A 2 -35.98 -1.45 -5.29
N ASN A 3 -35.04 -2.29 -4.90
CA ASN A 3 -35.33 -3.45 -4.07
C ASN A 3 -35.70 -3.12 -2.62
N ASP A 4 -35.10 -2.09 -2.04
CA ASP A 4 -35.43 -1.67 -0.66
C ASP A 4 -36.79 -0.97 -0.61
N ILE A 5 -37.14 -0.25 -1.68
CA ILE A 5 -38.46 0.35 -1.87
C ILE A 5 -39.50 -0.75 -1.99
N CYS A 6 -39.28 -1.78 -2.81
CA CYS A 6 -40.19 -2.91 -2.95
C CYS A 6 -40.42 -3.69 -1.66
N ILE A 7 -39.34 -3.90 -0.86
CA ILE A 7 -39.48 -4.56 0.44
C ILE A 7 -40.30 -3.70 1.40
N LYS A 8 -40.06 -2.40 1.42
CA LYS A 8 -40.85 -1.49 2.24
C LYS A 8 -42.30 -1.53 1.85
N GLN A 9 -42.62 -1.39 0.56
CA GLN A 9 -43.99 -1.46 0.02
C GLN A 9 -44.66 -2.79 0.35
N PHE A 10 -43.94 -3.91 0.26
CA PHE A 10 -44.46 -5.23 0.64
C PHE A 10 -44.84 -5.29 2.14
N ASN A 11 -43.94 -4.76 3.00
CA ASN A 11 -44.21 -4.71 4.43
C ASN A 11 -45.39 -3.78 4.77
N ASP A 12 -45.51 -2.64 4.06
CA ASP A 12 -46.62 -1.71 4.23
C ASP A 12 -47.95 -2.38 3.80
N LEU A 13 -47.98 -3.05 2.64
CA LEU A 13 -49.13 -3.83 2.18
C LEU A 13 -49.49 -4.95 3.15
N LYS A 14 -48.53 -5.62 3.76
CA LYS A 14 -48.76 -6.64 4.78
C LYS A 14 -49.39 -6.07 6.06
N ASN A 15 -48.97 -4.87 6.45
CA ASN A 15 -49.54 -4.15 7.57
C ASN A 15 -50.98 -3.67 7.25
N GLU A 16 -51.22 -3.14 6.05
CA GLU A 16 -52.55 -2.79 5.58
C GLU A 16 -53.47 -4.00 5.56
N TRP A 17 -52.98 -5.16 5.07
CA TRP A 17 -53.73 -6.42 5.11
C TRP A 17 -54.17 -6.77 6.54
N ASN A 18 -53.21 -6.70 7.50
CA ASN A 18 -53.52 -7.03 8.89
C ASN A 18 -54.59 -6.08 9.52
N ASN A 19 -54.62 -4.82 9.04
CA ASN A 19 -55.52 -3.79 9.55
C ASN A 19 -56.88 -3.75 8.84
N ALA A 20 -57.00 -4.39 7.67
CA ALA A 20 -58.22 -4.33 6.84
C ALA A 20 -59.40 -5.11 7.42
N GLY A 21 -59.17 -5.94 8.46
CA GLY A 21 -60.21 -6.77 9.04
C GLY A 21 -60.50 -8.03 8.20
N SER A 22 -61.44 -8.85 8.65
CA SER A 22 -61.74 -10.13 8.01
C SER A 22 -62.94 -10.03 7.02
N ALA A 23 -62.72 -10.52 5.80
CA ALA A 23 -63.74 -10.66 4.77
C ALA A 23 -64.39 -12.08 4.86
N GLY A 24 -64.14 -12.84 5.93
CA GLY A 24 -64.57 -14.17 6.13
C GLY A 24 -63.51 -15.22 5.79
N ARG A 25 -63.37 -16.23 6.65
CA ARG A 25 -62.28 -17.25 6.66
C ARG A 25 -61.95 -17.86 5.30
N LYS A 26 -62.98 -18.15 4.48
CA LYS A 26 -62.81 -18.80 3.18
C LYS A 26 -62.29 -17.81 2.10
N THR A 27 -62.71 -16.57 2.20
CA THR A 27 -62.28 -15.49 1.30
C THR A 27 -60.88 -15.01 1.66
N ASP A 28 -60.57 -14.85 2.97
CA ASP A 28 -59.29 -14.43 3.48
C ASP A 28 -58.19 -15.44 3.09
N ASN A 29 -58.45 -16.76 3.22
CA ASN A 29 -57.49 -17.75 2.80
C ASN A 29 -57.15 -17.68 1.32
N LYS A 30 -58.17 -17.52 0.43
CA LYS A 30 -57.94 -17.41 -1.01
C LYS A 30 -57.17 -16.14 -1.41
N LEU A 31 -57.44 -15.02 -0.75
CA LEU A 31 -56.77 -13.76 -1.00
C LEU A 31 -55.31 -13.82 -0.43
N TRP A 32 -55.14 -14.43 0.74
CA TRP A 32 -53.82 -14.63 1.34
C TRP A 32 -52.91 -15.53 0.50
N GLU A 33 -53.43 -16.61 -0.07
CA GLU A 33 -52.73 -17.45 -1.01
C GLU A 33 -52.24 -16.68 -2.25
N LYS A 34 -53.13 -15.83 -2.83
CA LYS A 34 -52.75 -14.99 -3.98
C LYS A 34 -51.68 -13.97 -3.63
N PHE A 35 -51.81 -13.33 -2.47
CA PHE A 35 -50.84 -12.38 -1.97
C PHE A 35 -49.46 -13.00 -1.79
N ASN A 36 -49.42 -14.15 -1.07
CA ASN A 36 -48.17 -14.88 -0.86
C ASN A 36 -47.54 -15.39 -2.18
N LYS A 37 -48.36 -15.89 -3.12
CA LYS A 37 -47.86 -16.35 -4.42
C LYS A 37 -47.22 -15.23 -5.23
N SER A 38 -47.73 -14.00 -5.12
CA SER A 38 -47.10 -12.82 -5.74
C SER A 38 -45.82 -12.43 -5.02
N ALA A 39 -45.80 -12.49 -3.70
CA ALA A 39 -44.63 -12.23 -2.88
C ALA A 39 -43.53 -13.27 -3.13
N ASP A 40 -43.89 -14.58 -3.21
CA ASP A 40 -42.93 -15.65 -3.47
C ASP A 40 -42.16 -15.45 -4.77
N ARG A 41 -42.83 -15.00 -5.83
CA ARG A 41 -42.17 -14.67 -7.10
C ARG A 41 -41.10 -13.58 -6.94
N PHE A 42 -41.45 -12.55 -6.18
CA PHE A 42 -40.52 -11.44 -5.91
C PHE A 42 -39.32 -11.90 -5.06
N PHE A 43 -39.58 -12.65 -3.99
CA PHE A 43 -38.51 -13.16 -3.14
C PHE A 43 -37.64 -14.19 -3.84
N THR A 44 -38.20 -15.03 -4.73
CA THR A 44 -37.44 -15.98 -5.54
C THR A 44 -36.50 -15.25 -6.49
N ALA A 45 -37.01 -14.26 -7.25
CA ALA A 45 -36.18 -13.46 -8.16
C ALA A 45 -35.05 -12.74 -7.41
N LYS A 46 -35.34 -12.17 -6.22
CA LYS A 46 -34.32 -11.54 -5.38
C LYS A 46 -33.28 -12.54 -4.91
N LYS A 47 -33.69 -13.72 -4.50
CA LYS A 47 -32.77 -14.77 -4.07
C LYS A 47 -31.85 -15.22 -5.21
N GLU A 48 -32.36 -15.40 -6.41
CA GLU A 48 -31.59 -15.75 -7.60
C GLU A 48 -30.50 -14.69 -7.90
N VAL A 49 -30.80 -13.39 -7.77
CA VAL A 49 -29.82 -12.33 -7.93
C VAL A 49 -28.73 -12.41 -6.85
N ILE A 50 -29.11 -12.62 -5.59
CA ILE A 50 -28.16 -12.76 -4.47
C ILE A 50 -27.27 -13.99 -4.69
N ASP A 51 -27.85 -15.14 -5.05
CA ASP A 51 -27.11 -16.39 -5.27
C ASP A 51 -26.12 -16.23 -6.46
N SER A 52 -26.52 -15.52 -7.51
CA SER A 52 -25.67 -15.16 -8.64
C SER A 52 -24.50 -14.26 -8.22
N GLU A 53 -24.74 -13.21 -7.43
CA GLU A 53 -23.69 -12.32 -6.95
C GLU A 53 -22.73 -13.04 -5.97
N ILE A 54 -23.22 -13.96 -5.14
CA ILE A 54 -22.39 -14.82 -4.28
C ILE A 54 -21.48 -15.71 -5.13
N SER A 55 -22.03 -16.30 -6.19
CA SER A 55 -21.24 -17.12 -7.13
C SER A 55 -20.14 -16.28 -7.78
N SER A 56 -20.48 -15.07 -8.26
CA SER A 56 -19.52 -14.13 -8.83
C SER A 56 -18.43 -13.71 -7.81
N ALA A 57 -18.80 -13.45 -6.56
CA ALA A 57 -17.84 -13.11 -5.51
C ALA A 57 -16.84 -14.26 -5.25
N ASN A 58 -17.31 -15.52 -5.23
CA ASN A 58 -16.46 -16.68 -5.05
C ASN A 58 -15.52 -16.90 -6.25
N GLU A 59 -16.02 -16.69 -7.47
CA GLU A 59 -15.20 -16.76 -8.69
C GLU A 59 -14.12 -15.66 -8.70
N LEU A 60 -14.48 -14.44 -8.35
CA LEU A 60 -13.53 -13.33 -8.23
C LEU A 60 -12.45 -13.62 -7.18
N MET A 61 -12.84 -14.19 -6.05
CA MET A 61 -11.89 -14.59 -5.01
C MET A 61 -10.90 -15.64 -5.53
N THR A 62 -11.36 -16.63 -6.27
CA THR A 62 -10.50 -17.66 -6.87
C THR A 62 -9.55 -17.03 -7.89
N LYS A 63 -10.06 -16.24 -8.84
CA LYS A 63 -9.25 -15.52 -9.83
C LYS A 63 -8.18 -14.62 -9.21
N LEU A 64 -8.53 -13.93 -8.11
CA LEU A 64 -7.59 -13.08 -7.39
C LEU A 64 -6.48 -13.89 -6.70
N LYS A 65 -6.83 -15.02 -6.08
CA LYS A 65 -5.85 -15.93 -5.44
C LYS A 65 -4.89 -16.53 -6.45
N ASP A 66 -5.40 -16.91 -7.62
CA ASP A 66 -4.61 -17.49 -8.71
C ASP A 66 -3.86 -16.44 -9.54
N ASN A 67 -3.91 -15.16 -9.14
CA ASN A 67 -3.32 -14.01 -9.83
C ASN A 67 -3.77 -13.87 -11.30
N GLN A 68 -5.00 -14.31 -11.63
CA GLN A 68 -5.60 -14.19 -12.95
C GLN A 68 -6.22 -12.82 -13.22
N ILE A 69 -6.48 -12.06 -12.17
CA ILE A 69 -6.97 -10.68 -12.22
C ILE A 69 -6.14 -9.78 -11.33
N THR A 70 -6.11 -8.51 -11.66
CA THR A 70 -5.45 -7.48 -10.84
C THR A 70 -6.33 -7.06 -9.66
N ILE A 71 -5.68 -6.47 -8.63
CA ILE A 71 -6.39 -5.90 -7.47
C ILE A 71 -7.37 -4.80 -7.91
N ASN A 72 -7.02 -4.00 -8.93
CA ASN A 72 -7.88 -2.93 -9.43
C ASN A 72 -9.13 -3.49 -10.12
N GLU A 73 -8.98 -4.53 -10.93
CA GLU A 73 -10.12 -5.24 -11.55
C GLU A 73 -11.01 -5.85 -10.48
N ALA A 74 -10.45 -6.55 -9.50
CA ALA A 74 -11.21 -7.12 -8.40
C ALA A 74 -11.97 -6.06 -7.57
N ASN A 75 -11.38 -4.88 -7.33
CA ASN A 75 -12.07 -3.76 -6.66
C ASN A 75 -13.23 -3.20 -7.49
N ASN A 76 -13.05 -3.07 -8.80
CA ASN A 76 -14.11 -2.58 -9.69
C ASN A 76 -15.29 -3.57 -9.73
N GLU A 77 -15.01 -4.86 -9.85
CA GLU A 77 -16.05 -5.89 -9.82
C GLU A 77 -16.75 -5.97 -8.46
N LEU A 78 -16.02 -5.82 -7.35
CA LEU A 78 -16.61 -5.76 -6.01
C LEU A 78 -17.68 -4.67 -5.88
N GLN A 79 -17.50 -3.52 -6.54
CA GLN A 79 -18.46 -2.41 -6.50
C GLN A 79 -19.77 -2.74 -7.22
N ASN A 80 -19.77 -3.71 -8.12
CA ASN A 80 -20.95 -4.17 -8.85
C ASN A 80 -21.82 -5.12 -8.01
N LEU A 81 -21.28 -5.75 -6.96
CA LEU A 81 -21.95 -6.71 -6.07
C LEU A 81 -22.74 -6.01 -4.96
N LYS A 82 -23.81 -5.29 -5.33
CA LYS A 82 -24.55 -4.42 -4.42
C LYS A 82 -25.48 -5.17 -3.47
N ASN A 83 -26.06 -6.29 -3.91
CA ASN A 83 -27.06 -7.01 -3.15
C ASN A 83 -26.47 -7.88 -2.03
N ILE A 84 -25.18 -8.21 -2.10
CA ILE A 84 -24.48 -9.05 -1.12
C ILE A 84 -23.56 -8.27 -0.18
N SER A 85 -23.64 -6.93 -0.16
CA SER A 85 -22.72 -6.07 0.64
C SER A 85 -22.66 -6.39 2.14
N LYS A 86 -23.70 -7.05 2.69
CA LYS A 86 -23.78 -7.48 4.09
C LYS A 86 -23.49 -8.96 4.30
N THR A 87 -23.13 -9.71 3.26
CA THR A 87 -22.86 -11.14 3.35
C THR A 87 -21.42 -11.44 3.78
N LYS A 88 -21.20 -12.69 4.20
CA LYS A 88 -19.87 -13.18 4.57
C LYS A 88 -18.94 -13.26 3.35
N GLU A 89 -19.46 -13.64 2.21
CA GLU A 89 -18.71 -13.79 0.94
C GLU A 89 -18.16 -12.45 0.49
N PHE A 90 -18.98 -11.38 0.52
CA PHE A 90 -18.53 -10.02 0.22
C PHE A 90 -17.42 -9.55 1.18
N SER A 91 -17.62 -9.78 2.47
CA SER A 91 -16.64 -9.42 3.50
C SER A 91 -15.32 -10.18 3.32
N SER A 92 -15.39 -11.46 2.96
CA SER A 92 -14.24 -12.32 2.70
C SER A 92 -13.48 -11.86 1.46
N LEU A 93 -14.16 -11.54 0.36
CA LEU A 93 -13.55 -11.01 -0.86
C LEU A 93 -12.88 -9.67 -0.61
N LYS A 94 -13.54 -8.77 0.11
CA LYS A 94 -12.94 -7.47 0.49
C LYS A 94 -11.68 -7.63 1.32
N LYS A 95 -11.67 -8.57 2.27
CA LYS A 95 -10.50 -8.87 3.09
C LYS A 95 -9.35 -9.43 2.24
N GLU A 96 -9.64 -10.31 1.29
CA GLU A 96 -8.63 -10.88 0.39
C GLU A 96 -7.99 -9.80 -0.49
N ILE A 97 -8.80 -8.88 -1.05
CA ILE A 97 -8.31 -7.73 -1.83
C ILE A 97 -7.36 -6.86 -1.00
N LEU A 98 -7.72 -6.59 0.27
CA LEU A 98 -6.87 -5.81 1.17
C LEU A 98 -5.56 -6.53 1.48
N SER A 99 -5.62 -7.83 1.79
CA SER A 99 -4.44 -8.66 2.05
C SER A 99 -3.47 -8.68 0.87
N LYS A 100 -3.99 -8.88 -0.35
CA LYS A 100 -3.18 -8.85 -1.58
C LYS A 100 -2.56 -7.47 -1.83
N LYS A 101 -3.27 -6.41 -1.53
CA LYS A 101 -2.74 -5.04 -1.64
C LYS A 101 -1.60 -4.79 -0.65
N GLU A 102 -1.74 -5.27 0.58
CA GLU A 102 -0.69 -5.18 1.60
C GLU A 102 0.55 -5.99 1.21
N GLU A 103 0.35 -7.20 0.68
CA GLU A 103 1.42 -8.05 0.16
C GLU A 103 2.19 -7.37 -0.98
N GLN A 104 1.50 -6.82 -1.97
CA GLN A 104 2.14 -6.07 -3.07
C GLN A 104 2.90 -4.83 -2.57
N ASN A 105 2.33 -4.09 -1.63
CA ASN A 105 3.00 -2.93 -1.05
C ASN A 105 4.28 -3.34 -0.30
N LEU A 106 4.24 -4.45 0.43
CA LEU A 106 5.41 -4.98 1.15
C LEU A 106 6.50 -5.44 0.17
N GLU A 107 6.11 -6.11 -0.92
CA GLU A 107 7.04 -6.55 -1.96
C GLU A 107 7.70 -5.35 -2.65
N GLN A 108 6.92 -4.33 -3.03
CA GLN A 108 7.45 -3.10 -3.61
C GLN A 108 8.41 -2.37 -2.66
N LYS A 109 8.10 -2.33 -1.36
CA LYS A 109 9.01 -1.80 -0.35
C LYS A 109 10.32 -2.57 -0.30
N LYS A 110 10.27 -3.90 -0.28
CA LYS A 110 11.46 -4.76 -0.29
C LYS A 110 12.31 -4.51 -1.53
N LEU A 111 11.71 -4.52 -2.72
CA LEU A 111 12.42 -4.25 -3.97
C LEU A 111 13.07 -2.86 -3.96
N LYS A 112 12.39 -1.87 -3.40
CA LYS A 112 12.95 -0.53 -3.24
C LYS A 112 14.15 -0.55 -2.29
N ILE A 113 14.04 -1.18 -1.13
CA ILE A 113 15.16 -1.31 -0.18
C ILE A 113 16.34 -2.01 -0.86
N ASP A 114 16.12 -3.15 -1.51
CA ASP A 114 17.15 -3.92 -2.18
C ASP A 114 17.85 -3.12 -3.28
N SER A 115 17.13 -2.27 -4.01
CA SER A 115 17.71 -1.39 -5.02
C SER A 115 18.70 -0.39 -4.44
N TYR A 116 18.49 0.07 -3.19
CA TYR A 116 19.43 0.94 -2.50
C TYR A 116 20.62 0.16 -1.90
N LEU A 117 20.35 -0.99 -1.26
CA LEU A 117 21.38 -1.78 -0.59
C LEU A 117 22.46 -2.27 -1.56
N ASN A 118 22.08 -2.60 -2.78
CA ASN A 118 22.97 -3.07 -3.83
C ASN A 118 23.78 -1.95 -4.53
N LEU A 119 23.50 -0.67 -4.23
CA LEU A 119 24.12 0.46 -4.93
C LEU A 119 25.66 0.47 -4.87
N LEU A 120 26.25 0.12 -3.72
CA LEU A 120 27.72 0.13 -3.62
C LEU A 120 28.35 -0.95 -4.50
N ASP A 121 27.76 -2.12 -4.58
CA ASP A 121 28.23 -3.20 -5.45
C ASP A 121 28.09 -2.82 -6.92
N LEU A 122 26.93 -2.32 -7.33
CA LEU A 122 26.68 -1.82 -8.68
C LEU A 122 27.62 -0.67 -9.06
N TYR A 123 27.86 0.27 -8.12
CA TYR A 123 28.77 1.39 -8.33
C TYR A 123 30.20 0.92 -8.57
N THR A 124 30.71 0.00 -7.73
CA THR A 124 32.08 -0.50 -7.88
C THR A 124 32.29 -1.33 -9.14
N LYS A 125 31.24 -2.01 -9.63
CA LYS A 125 31.25 -2.77 -10.89
C LYS A 125 31.01 -1.90 -12.13
N GLY A 126 30.52 -0.67 -11.97
CA GLY A 126 30.14 0.20 -13.09
C GLY A 126 28.81 -0.17 -13.75
N GLU A 127 27.92 -0.86 -13.02
CA GLU A 127 26.65 -1.42 -13.53
C GLU A 127 25.42 -0.58 -13.15
N ILE A 128 25.59 0.61 -12.57
CA ILE A 128 24.47 1.46 -12.13
C ILE A 128 23.50 1.78 -13.27
N GLU A 129 24.02 2.08 -14.46
CA GLU A 129 23.21 2.46 -15.64
C GLU A 129 22.19 1.36 -16.02
N ASN A 130 22.59 0.09 -15.91
CA ASN A 130 21.78 -1.06 -16.29
C ASN A 130 20.94 -1.64 -15.11
N SER A 131 20.92 -0.97 -13.98
CA SER A 131 20.25 -1.46 -12.77
C SER A 131 18.86 -0.89 -12.58
N ASN A 132 18.08 -1.47 -11.64
CA ASN A 132 16.78 -0.97 -11.18
C ASN A 132 16.91 0.19 -10.16
N THR A 133 18.06 0.85 -10.11
CA THR A 133 18.28 2.03 -9.26
C THR A 133 17.31 3.14 -9.65
N PRO A 134 16.70 3.85 -8.67
CA PRO A 134 15.81 4.97 -8.96
C PRO A 134 16.48 6.02 -9.85
N SER A 135 15.75 6.54 -10.85
CA SER A 135 16.26 7.53 -11.79
C SER A 135 16.72 8.83 -11.11
N THR A 136 16.11 9.18 -9.99
CA THR A 136 16.50 10.33 -9.14
C THR A 136 17.92 10.23 -8.61
N ILE A 137 18.44 9.01 -8.43
CA ILE A 137 19.79 8.72 -7.97
C ILE A 137 20.71 8.47 -9.17
N LYS A 138 20.27 7.58 -10.08
CA LYS A 138 21.06 7.15 -11.25
C LYS A 138 21.60 8.33 -12.06
N ASN A 139 20.77 9.33 -12.36
CA ASN A 139 21.12 10.49 -13.19
C ASN A 139 22.02 11.52 -12.46
N LYS A 140 22.16 11.41 -11.15
CA LYS A 140 22.93 12.37 -10.33
C LYS A 140 24.25 11.81 -9.80
N ILE A 141 24.46 10.51 -9.83
CA ILE A 141 25.69 9.88 -9.39
C ILE A 141 26.76 10.07 -10.47
N ASN A 142 27.93 10.55 -10.04
CA ASN A 142 29.12 10.54 -10.89
C ASN A 142 29.63 9.09 -11.08
N THR A 143 29.31 8.51 -12.23
CA THR A 143 29.68 7.13 -12.55
C THR A 143 31.15 6.93 -12.82
N GLU A 144 31.93 8.00 -13.08
CA GLU A 144 33.39 7.92 -13.20
C GLU A 144 34.08 7.81 -11.83
N GLY A 145 33.41 8.35 -10.78
CA GLY A 145 33.89 8.36 -9.41
C GLY A 145 34.97 9.42 -9.16
N VAL A 146 35.47 9.45 -7.93
CA VAL A 146 36.55 10.33 -7.51
C VAL A 146 37.84 9.53 -7.33
N SER A 147 39.01 10.16 -7.59
CA SER A 147 40.31 9.52 -7.44
C SER A 147 40.62 9.10 -5.99
N LYS A 148 40.16 9.90 -5.02
CA LYS A 148 40.28 9.67 -3.59
C LYS A 148 38.98 10.07 -2.88
N SER A 149 38.51 9.19 -2.01
CA SER A 149 37.31 9.44 -1.21
C SER A 149 37.48 10.60 -0.25
N ASN A 150 36.42 11.41 -0.12
CA ASN A 150 36.33 12.45 0.90
C ASN A 150 35.62 11.88 2.14
N ILE A 151 36.39 11.45 3.13
CA ILE A 151 35.88 10.75 4.33
C ILE A 151 34.92 11.65 5.13
N ASP A 152 35.18 12.94 5.24
CA ASP A 152 34.33 13.87 6.01
C ASP A 152 32.92 13.96 5.38
N ASN A 153 32.85 14.06 4.04
CA ASN A 153 31.57 14.05 3.33
C ASN A 153 30.84 12.70 3.42
N LEU A 154 31.57 11.59 3.42
CA LEU A 154 30.98 10.26 3.61
C LEU A 154 30.44 10.10 5.04
N GLN A 155 31.16 10.56 6.06
CA GLN A 155 30.69 10.56 7.45
C GLN A 155 29.50 11.47 7.64
N TYR A 156 29.52 12.66 7.06
CA TYR A 156 28.36 13.58 7.09
C TYR A 156 27.10 12.91 6.56
N ALA A 157 27.13 12.31 5.36
CA ALA A 157 26.00 11.62 4.78
C ALA A 157 25.51 10.45 5.67
N CYS A 158 26.44 9.65 6.20
CA CYS A 158 26.15 8.53 7.08
C CYS A 158 25.44 8.99 8.37
N ILE A 159 26.00 9.96 9.09
CA ILE A 159 25.47 10.43 10.37
C ILE A 159 24.12 11.17 10.17
N LYS A 160 23.98 11.93 9.08
CA LYS A 160 22.73 12.61 8.76
C LYS A 160 21.62 11.60 8.46
N LEU A 161 21.90 10.51 7.77
CA LEU A 161 20.95 9.41 7.54
C LEU A 161 20.59 8.67 8.84
N GLU A 162 21.56 8.43 9.73
CA GLU A 162 21.27 7.87 11.06
C GLU A 162 20.34 8.76 11.87
N LEU A 163 20.57 10.08 11.84
CA LEU A 163 19.69 11.06 12.50
C LEU A 163 18.28 11.04 11.92
N MET A 164 18.14 11.01 10.61
CA MET A 164 16.84 10.93 9.93
C MET A 164 16.09 9.62 10.28
N ALA A 165 16.82 8.53 10.39
CA ALA A 165 16.29 7.21 10.74
C ALA A 165 16.02 7.05 12.25
N GLY A 166 16.40 8.02 13.08
CA GLY A 166 16.27 7.91 14.55
C GLY A 166 17.21 6.86 15.15
N LEU A 167 18.36 6.61 14.50
CA LEU A 167 19.38 5.68 14.96
C LEU A 167 20.49 6.41 15.72
N ASP A 168 21.15 5.70 16.63
CA ASP A 168 22.31 6.23 17.33
C ASP A 168 23.57 6.11 16.47
N SER A 169 24.41 7.16 16.50
CA SER A 169 25.74 7.12 15.89
C SER A 169 26.78 6.53 16.84
N LEU A 170 27.93 6.15 16.31
CA LEU A 170 29.05 5.69 17.14
C LEU A 170 29.52 6.80 18.10
N LYS A 171 29.96 6.44 19.31
CA LYS A 171 30.44 7.41 20.31
C LYS A 171 31.52 8.37 19.78
N LYS A 172 32.41 7.88 18.92
CA LYS A 172 33.46 8.69 18.29
C LYS A 172 32.91 9.77 17.33
N ASP A 173 31.68 9.64 16.86
CA ASP A 173 31.05 10.53 15.90
C ASP A 173 30.15 11.57 16.61
N SER A 174 30.18 11.64 17.96
CA SER A 174 29.29 12.47 18.78
C SER A 174 29.33 13.94 18.39
N ASP A 175 30.52 14.52 18.19
CA ASP A 175 30.70 15.93 17.90
C ASP A 175 30.15 16.28 16.50
N ILE A 176 30.41 15.41 15.52
CA ILE A 176 29.89 15.56 14.16
C ILE A 176 28.35 15.46 14.19
N ARG A 177 27.81 14.50 14.95
CA ARG A 177 26.37 14.33 15.13
C ARG A 177 25.70 15.58 15.72
N GLN A 178 26.28 16.16 16.76
CA GLN A 178 25.75 17.39 17.38
C GLN A 178 25.80 18.56 16.40
N SER A 179 26.86 18.71 15.63
CA SER A 179 26.97 19.74 14.61
C SER A 179 25.88 19.62 13.53
N ILE A 180 25.64 18.38 13.03
CA ILE A 180 24.59 18.11 12.04
C ILE A 180 23.18 18.34 12.63
N GLN A 181 22.95 17.96 13.89
CA GLN A 181 21.67 18.24 14.56
C GLN A 181 21.38 19.74 14.65
N LEU A 182 22.39 20.55 15.01
CA LEU A 182 22.29 21.99 15.08
C LEU A 182 22.03 22.60 13.69
N GLU A 183 22.72 22.11 12.67
CA GLU A 183 22.47 22.49 11.26
C GLU A 183 21.02 22.19 10.84
N MET A 184 20.53 20.99 11.08
CA MET A 184 19.15 20.58 10.75
C MET A 184 18.11 21.46 11.47
N LEU A 185 18.33 21.80 12.74
CA LEU A 185 17.46 22.71 13.48
C LEU A 185 17.49 24.12 12.88
N THR A 186 18.69 24.63 12.59
CA THR A 186 18.86 25.97 12.01
C THR A 186 18.16 26.09 10.65
N ASN A 187 18.29 25.05 9.81
CA ASN A 187 17.67 25.02 8.49
C ASN A 187 16.13 24.99 8.57
N LYS A 188 15.56 24.25 9.53
CA LYS A 188 14.11 24.27 9.81
C LYS A 188 13.60 25.67 10.15
N PHE A 189 14.34 26.45 10.95
CA PHE A 189 13.95 27.81 11.32
C PHE A 189 14.11 28.81 10.17
N LYS A 190 15.11 28.65 9.33
CA LYS A 190 15.39 29.54 8.20
C LYS A 190 14.53 29.30 6.97
N LYS A 191 13.69 28.23 6.95
CA LYS A 191 12.98 27.75 5.74
C LYS A 191 13.90 27.61 4.51
N SER A 192 15.19 27.42 4.72
CA SER A 192 16.18 27.20 3.67
C SER A 192 16.29 25.71 3.47
N SER A 193 15.85 25.21 2.32
CA SER A 193 16.10 23.82 1.93
C SER A 193 17.55 23.71 1.49
N ASN A 194 18.41 23.11 2.29
CA ASN A 194 19.68 22.61 1.78
C ASN A 194 19.37 21.44 0.83
N ASN A 195 20.12 21.35 -0.27
CA ASN A 195 19.96 20.27 -1.28
C ASN A 195 20.21 18.84 -0.75
N LEU A 196 20.45 18.65 0.54
CA LEU A 196 20.78 17.36 1.18
C LEU A 196 19.76 16.96 2.26
N ASP A 197 18.47 17.24 2.05
CA ASP A 197 17.43 16.94 3.04
C ASP A 197 16.63 15.67 2.75
N SER A 198 16.87 15.01 1.61
CA SER A 198 16.23 13.75 1.26
C SER A 198 17.19 12.57 1.33
N LEU A 199 16.64 11.36 1.47
CA LEU A 199 17.39 10.10 1.39
C LEU A 199 18.19 10.02 0.08
N ASP A 200 17.54 10.31 -1.05
CA ASP A 200 18.15 10.22 -2.38
C ASP A 200 19.34 11.20 -2.52
N ASP A 201 19.17 12.44 -2.06
CA ASP A 201 20.25 13.45 -2.16
C ASP A 201 21.46 13.09 -1.29
N LEU A 202 21.24 12.53 -0.10
CA LEU A 202 22.32 12.06 0.77
C LEU A 202 23.06 10.85 0.18
N ILE A 203 22.32 9.93 -0.47
CA ILE A 203 22.93 8.81 -1.18
C ILE A 203 23.74 9.30 -2.38
N VAL A 204 23.20 10.21 -3.18
CA VAL A 204 23.93 10.83 -4.29
C VAL A 204 25.19 11.55 -3.77
N HIS A 205 25.06 12.30 -2.66
CA HIS A 205 26.21 12.95 -2.03
C HIS A 205 27.29 11.94 -1.62
N PHE A 206 26.89 10.82 -1.01
CA PHE A 206 27.82 9.76 -0.65
C PHE A 206 28.55 9.20 -1.87
N PHE A 207 27.82 8.83 -2.94
CA PHE A 207 28.43 8.25 -4.14
C PHE A 207 29.30 9.24 -4.94
N ASN A 208 28.99 10.52 -4.89
CA ASN A 208 29.81 11.55 -5.52
C ASN A 208 31.11 11.85 -4.74
N ASN A 209 31.27 11.31 -3.53
CA ASN A 209 32.43 11.51 -2.68
C ASN A 209 33.22 10.20 -2.37
N ILE A 210 32.77 9.05 -2.90
CA ILE A 210 33.45 7.75 -2.71
C ILE A 210 34.25 7.36 -3.95
N SER A 211 35.40 6.72 -3.75
CA SER A 211 36.21 6.17 -4.85
C SER A 211 35.62 4.88 -5.42
N LYS A 212 35.99 4.52 -6.65
CA LYS A 212 35.60 3.23 -7.27
C LYS A 212 36.16 2.00 -6.57
N LYS A 213 37.21 2.19 -5.77
CA LYS A 213 37.85 1.13 -4.97
C LYS A 213 37.79 1.49 -3.49
N PRO A 214 36.60 1.40 -2.86
CA PRO A 214 36.41 1.84 -1.49
C PRO A 214 37.20 0.96 -0.52
N ALA A 215 37.89 1.59 0.43
CA ALA A 215 38.58 0.93 1.53
C ALA A 215 37.58 0.37 2.56
N THR A 216 38.06 -0.42 3.50
CA THR A 216 37.23 -1.05 4.54
C THR A 216 36.46 -0.02 5.38
N ALA A 217 37.07 1.14 5.67
CA ALA A 217 36.41 2.21 6.43
C ALA A 217 35.16 2.75 5.69
N GLU A 218 35.27 2.99 4.39
CA GLU A 218 34.19 3.49 3.53
C GLU A 218 33.06 2.45 3.38
N LYS A 219 33.44 1.18 3.22
CA LYS A 219 32.46 0.07 3.22
C LYS A 219 31.72 -0.05 4.54
N ASN A 220 32.37 0.23 5.67
CA ASN A 220 31.71 0.24 6.97
C ASN A 220 30.73 1.43 7.12
N LEU A 221 31.05 2.60 6.55
CA LEU A 221 30.09 3.70 6.49
C LEU A 221 28.85 3.31 5.65
N TRP A 222 29.06 2.64 4.50
CA TRP A 222 27.95 2.16 3.70
C TRP A 222 27.06 1.15 4.44
N LYS A 223 27.63 0.23 5.21
CA LYS A 223 26.85 -0.70 6.06
C LYS A 223 25.97 0.05 7.06
N ARG A 224 26.46 1.12 7.66
CA ARG A 224 25.67 1.96 8.58
C ARG A 224 24.53 2.69 7.82
N ILE A 225 24.83 3.21 6.63
CA ILE A 225 23.84 3.81 5.74
C ILE A 225 22.78 2.77 5.37
N SER A 226 23.16 1.54 5.05
CA SER A 226 22.23 0.45 4.72
C SER A 226 21.21 0.21 5.84
N VAL A 227 21.64 0.17 7.10
CA VAL A 227 20.74 0.05 8.26
C VAL A 227 19.78 1.27 8.36
N SER A 228 20.28 2.46 8.07
CA SER A 228 19.45 3.67 8.05
C SER A 228 18.41 3.64 6.94
N ILE A 229 18.77 3.15 5.75
CA ILE A 229 17.86 2.97 4.60
C ILE A 229 16.74 1.99 4.96
N GLU A 230 17.08 0.82 5.50
CA GLU A 230 16.11 -0.18 5.94
C GLU A 230 15.11 0.43 6.92
N LYS A 231 15.60 1.21 7.89
CA LYS A 231 14.75 1.85 8.90
C LYS A 231 13.87 2.97 8.35
N LEU A 232 14.35 3.73 7.38
CA LEU A 232 13.61 4.84 6.76
C LEU A 232 12.52 4.36 5.79
N LEU A 233 12.72 3.19 5.17
CA LEU A 233 11.83 2.64 4.16
C LEU A 233 10.92 1.52 4.70
N SER A 234 11.16 1.00 5.91
CA SER A 234 10.27 0.02 6.59
C SER A 234 9.02 0.71 7.14
#